data_9d60b706a5c83bc8404d06f48906af28
#
_entry.id   9d60b706a5c83bc8404d06f48906af28
#
_cell.length_a   1.000
_cell.length_b   1.000
_cell.length_c   1.000
_cell.angle_alpha   90.00
_cell.angle_beta   90.00
_cell.angle_gamma   90.00
#
_symmetry.space_group_name_H-M   'P 1'
#
loop_
_entity.id
_entity.type
_entity.pdbx_description
1 polymer ?
#
loop_
_entity_poly.entity_id
_entity_poly.type
_entity_poly.pdbx_seq_one_letter_code
_entity_poly.pdbx_strand_id
1 'polypeptide(L)'
;MHTTLSKKDFSRYLPFLLLVMTVFRILAGLRIPYMILANQRYDDRLLFENAYDLLSGVWLGSYDSYTLAKGIGYPLFLVLAKKLCLPYSVLLSLLQAAGAWLFVRAVSVRWQNPYGQAILYLLLLFSPISLTLLVTQRLYRMAIVPGMVLVVFSSMIGLTLRKGLPLKKQLPWAFLTGLTLAFFWQIREDSVWILPFIAVMTVWNVGYVILVLHKKLNTKALLLHCLTMLLPLLLLFGANTGVSVVNRIHYGVFLNNDRTEGNFAELMSLLYHLDSNTRTNPDIWISRDTIVRAEAASPTLQQIQPLLDSYTEDWATRDGEIPGDHFSWVLRDAVQDSGIAPNAVSAQTFYGNVVSELRAAVASGELTEKTDGALYFSSQSRGVLPEEIPGILSDTLQNIWKIAGYTDCALSSSAKSAGRLSDIRRMESFASCLTVYPTLSQFQAVDYDSIEDETLYDFNEIYSSGMVSLLNKSNAIYQLLGQPMFLLALLALCVLTARVIHGLFHGDTKDLELWILTCGILLSAVLLRFGCGLFTAWFSEDMQKFINSFYSCGVYILLQMFKYLAVITTAASLQPIRKQYFQNFRNSHKEKEE
;
A
#
# COMPACT_ATOMS: atom_id res chain seq x y z
N MET A 1 -34.09 37.47 -16.16
CA MET A 1 -33.62 36.64 -17.28
C MET A 1 -32.94 35.41 -16.72
N HIS A 2 -33.70 34.37 -16.36
CA HIS A 2 -33.17 33.07 -15.87
C HIS A 2 -33.00 32.16 -17.09
N THR A 3 -31.82 32.15 -17.68
CA THR A 3 -31.46 31.12 -18.66
C THR A 3 -31.22 29.81 -17.89
N THR A 4 -32.23 28.97 -17.83
CA THR A 4 -32.07 27.56 -17.43
C THR A 4 -31.20 26.87 -18.47
N LEU A 5 -29.91 26.71 -18.16
CA LEU A 5 -28.99 25.90 -18.97
C LEU A 5 -29.59 24.51 -19.18
N SER A 6 -29.80 24.14 -20.43
CA SER A 6 -30.33 22.82 -20.78
C SER A 6 -29.36 21.72 -20.26
N LYS A 7 -29.90 20.56 -19.86
CA LYS A 7 -29.07 19.40 -19.44
C LYS A 7 -27.99 19.02 -20.47
N LYS A 8 -28.22 19.28 -21.75
CA LYS A 8 -27.25 19.06 -22.83
C LYS A 8 -26.08 20.06 -22.77
N ASP A 9 -26.33 21.31 -22.40
CA ASP A 9 -25.29 22.35 -22.35
C ASP A 9 -24.36 22.11 -21.15
N PHE A 10 -24.89 21.73 -20.00
CA PHE A 10 -24.08 21.47 -18.82
C PHE A 10 -23.11 20.28 -19.01
N SER A 11 -23.53 19.22 -19.72
CA SER A 11 -22.65 18.06 -19.99
C SER A 11 -21.42 18.41 -20.82
N ARG A 12 -21.47 19.48 -21.62
CA ARG A 12 -20.36 19.99 -22.44
C ARG A 12 -19.28 20.65 -21.60
N TYR A 13 -19.65 21.30 -20.50
CA TYR A 13 -18.71 21.98 -19.59
C TYR A 13 -18.13 21.04 -18.52
N LEU A 14 -18.66 19.83 -18.35
CA LEU A 14 -18.24 18.88 -17.32
C LEU A 14 -16.75 18.51 -17.40
N PRO A 15 -16.15 18.19 -18.58
CA PRO A 15 -14.72 17.91 -18.69
C PRO A 15 -13.85 19.10 -18.26
N PHE A 16 -14.27 20.32 -18.59
CA PHE A 16 -13.57 21.54 -18.18
C PHE A 16 -13.62 21.72 -16.66
N LEU A 17 -14.78 21.53 -16.03
CA LEU A 17 -14.92 21.58 -14.57
C LEU A 17 -14.00 20.55 -13.89
N LEU A 18 -13.95 19.32 -14.39
CA LEU A 18 -13.08 18.28 -13.84
C LEU A 18 -11.59 18.64 -13.99
N LEU A 19 -11.21 19.25 -15.11
CA LEU A 19 -9.85 19.78 -15.30
C LEU A 19 -9.52 20.87 -14.28
N VAL A 20 -10.41 21.84 -14.09
CA VAL A 20 -10.24 22.92 -13.10
C VAL A 20 -10.08 22.35 -11.70
N MET A 21 -10.90 21.38 -11.32
CA MET A 21 -10.80 20.73 -10.01
C MET A 21 -9.50 19.90 -9.84
N THR A 22 -9.01 19.30 -10.93
CA THR A 22 -7.71 18.61 -10.94
C THR A 22 -6.56 19.59 -10.74
N VAL A 23 -6.59 20.72 -11.48
CA VAL A 23 -5.61 21.80 -11.30
C VAL A 23 -5.68 22.37 -9.89
N PHE A 24 -6.87 22.60 -9.34
CA PHE A 24 -7.04 23.03 -7.95
C PHE A 24 -6.41 22.02 -6.97
N ARG A 25 -6.62 20.71 -7.17
CA ARG A 25 -6.01 19.67 -6.31
C ARG A 25 -4.48 19.70 -6.36
N ILE A 26 -3.89 19.94 -7.54
CA ILE A 26 -2.45 20.09 -7.73
C ILE A 26 -1.94 21.35 -7.00
N LEU A 27 -2.58 22.49 -7.20
CA LEU A 27 -2.21 23.75 -6.55
C LEU A 27 -2.37 23.69 -5.03
N ALA A 28 -3.41 22.99 -4.55
CA ALA A 28 -3.60 22.74 -3.12
C ALA A 28 -2.44 21.89 -2.55
N GLY A 29 -1.98 20.88 -3.29
CA GLY A 29 -0.82 20.06 -2.90
C GLY A 29 0.48 20.87 -2.75
N LEU A 30 0.66 21.93 -3.53
CA LEU A 30 1.82 22.83 -3.41
C LEU A 30 1.74 23.75 -2.16
N ARG A 31 0.56 23.89 -1.56
CA ARG A 31 0.31 24.78 -0.43
C ARG A 31 0.12 24.05 0.91
N ILE A 32 0.34 22.76 0.98
CA ILE A 32 0.40 22.00 2.22
C ILE A 32 1.86 21.67 2.55
N PRO A 33 2.24 21.69 3.84
CA PRO A 33 3.62 21.35 4.22
C PRO A 33 3.83 19.85 4.24
N TYR A 34 5.06 19.46 3.94
CA TYR A 34 5.54 18.07 4.01
C TYR A 34 6.51 17.91 5.16
N MET A 35 6.39 16.82 5.87
CA MET A 35 7.21 16.44 7.00
C MET A 35 8.34 15.53 6.53
N ILE A 36 9.58 15.95 6.76
CA ILE A 36 10.80 15.21 6.45
C ILE A 36 11.38 14.67 7.76
N LEU A 37 11.43 13.35 7.90
CA LEU A 37 11.99 12.69 9.07
C LEU A 37 13.41 12.17 8.74
N ALA A 38 14.36 13.10 8.63
CA ALA A 38 15.74 12.80 8.26
C ALA A 38 16.50 12.00 9.35
N ASN A 39 15.96 11.97 10.58
CA ASN A 39 16.47 11.12 11.67
C ASN A 39 16.03 9.66 11.58
N GLN A 40 15.08 9.32 10.69
CA GLN A 40 14.62 7.94 10.49
C GLN A 40 15.57 7.18 9.57
N ARG A 41 16.72 6.72 10.13
CA ARG A 41 17.84 6.12 9.41
C ARG A 41 17.44 4.93 8.55
N TYR A 42 16.59 4.05 9.07
CA TYR A 42 16.18 2.79 8.41
C TYR A 42 14.95 2.95 7.51
N ASP A 43 14.30 4.12 7.52
CA ASP A 43 13.05 4.39 6.84
C ASP A 43 13.18 5.52 5.81
N ASP A 44 12.85 6.76 6.22
CA ASP A 44 12.75 7.92 5.32
C ASP A 44 14.11 8.23 4.68
N ARG A 45 15.16 8.26 5.51
CA ARG A 45 16.52 8.57 5.06
C ARG A 45 17.05 7.52 4.10
N LEU A 46 16.94 6.23 4.42
CA LEU A 46 17.40 5.13 3.55
C LEU A 46 16.79 5.20 2.15
N LEU A 47 15.46 5.37 2.06
CA LEU A 47 14.77 5.46 0.78
C LEU A 47 15.15 6.70 -0.02
N PHE A 48 15.48 7.79 0.67
CA PHE A 48 15.96 9.02 0.05
C PHE A 48 17.39 8.86 -0.49
N GLU A 49 18.30 8.25 0.28
CA GLU A 49 19.68 7.98 -0.18
C GLU A 49 19.66 7.06 -1.41
N ASN A 50 18.85 6.00 -1.39
CA ASN A 50 18.63 5.14 -2.55
C ASN A 50 18.13 5.94 -3.78
N ALA A 51 17.26 6.93 -3.58
CA ALA A 51 16.81 7.78 -4.68
C ALA A 51 17.94 8.69 -5.20
N TYR A 52 18.78 9.17 -4.33
CA TYR A 52 19.94 10.00 -4.69
C TYR A 52 20.95 9.21 -5.52
N ASP A 53 21.25 7.98 -5.11
CA ASP A 53 22.14 7.07 -5.82
C ASP A 53 21.60 6.68 -7.19
N LEU A 54 20.30 6.32 -7.26
CA LEU A 54 19.62 6.05 -8.53
C LEU A 54 19.66 7.26 -9.49
N LEU A 55 19.47 8.48 -8.97
CA LEU A 55 19.55 9.70 -9.77
C LEU A 55 20.97 9.92 -10.30
N SER A 56 21.97 9.59 -9.50
CA SER A 56 23.40 9.69 -9.83
C SER A 56 23.89 8.58 -10.76
N GLY A 57 23.05 7.56 -11.03
CA GLY A 57 23.37 6.46 -11.95
C GLY A 57 24.21 5.34 -11.33
N VAL A 58 24.33 5.29 -10.00
CA VAL A 58 25.11 4.28 -9.26
C VAL A 58 24.23 3.21 -8.60
N TRP A 59 23.06 2.94 -9.16
CA TRP A 59 22.06 2.03 -8.62
C TRP A 59 21.68 2.42 -7.18
N LEU A 60 21.85 1.54 -6.18
CA LEU A 60 21.60 1.83 -4.76
C LEU A 60 22.88 2.17 -4.00
N GLY A 61 23.92 2.66 -4.69
CA GLY A 61 25.19 3.05 -4.11
C GLY A 61 26.14 1.89 -3.78
N SER A 62 27.11 2.16 -2.92
CA SER A 62 27.97 1.12 -2.35
C SER A 62 27.17 0.24 -1.40
N TYR A 63 27.48 -1.06 -1.39
CA TYR A 63 26.80 -1.98 -0.48
C TYR A 63 27.05 -1.64 0.98
N ASP A 64 25.98 -1.65 1.73
CA ASP A 64 25.95 -1.72 3.20
C ASP A 64 24.85 -2.71 3.64
N SER A 65 24.74 -2.97 4.93
CA SER A 65 23.74 -3.92 5.47
C SER A 65 22.28 -3.52 5.25
N TYR A 66 21.99 -2.32 4.77
CA TYR A 66 20.64 -1.80 4.53
C TYR A 66 20.29 -1.72 3.05
N THR A 67 21.27 -1.82 2.16
CA THR A 67 21.13 -1.58 0.71
C THR A 67 20.00 -2.39 0.07
N LEU A 68 19.86 -3.66 0.44
CA LEU A 68 18.84 -4.56 -0.09
C LEU A 68 17.63 -4.74 0.85
N ALA A 69 17.53 -3.94 1.93
CA ALA A 69 16.48 -4.11 2.93
C ALA A 69 15.12 -3.58 2.50
N LYS A 70 15.06 -2.70 1.50
CA LYS A 70 13.81 -2.07 1.03
C LYS A 70 13.70 -2.08 -0.50
N GLY A 71 12.45 -2.16 -0.99
CA GLY A 71 12.17 -2.12 -2.43
C GLY A 71 12.47 -0.75 -3.06
N ILE A 72 12.76 -0.77 -4.37
CA ILE A 72 13.19 0.40 -5.15
C ILE A 72 12.04 1.29 -5.64
N GLY A 73 10.77 0.89 -5.44
CA GLY A 73 9.62 1.58 -6.06
C GLY A 73 9.47 3.03 -5.61
N TYR A 74 9.62 3.32 -4.32
CA TYR A 74 9.52 4.70 -3.83
C TYR A 74 10.75 5.55 -4.20
N PRO A 75 12.00 5.08 -4.09
CA PRO A 75 13.14 5.76 -4.69
C PRO A 75 12.95 6.12 -6.16
N LEU A 76 12.45 5.20 -6.98
CA LEU A 76 12.15 5.47 -8.40
C LEU A 76 11.07 6.55 -8.58
N PHE A 77 10.06 6.61 -7.71
CA PHE A 77 9.05 7.67 -7.74
C PHE A 77 9.66 9.05 -7.45
N LEU A 78 10.57 9.14 -6.48
CA LEU A 78 11.32 10.37 -6.18
C LEU A 78 12.22 10.79 -7.36
N VAL A 79 12.96 9.85 -7.95
CA VAL A 79 13.78 10.09 -9.13
C VAL A 79 12.93 10.55 -10.32
N LEU A 80 11.76 9.96 -10.52
CA LEU A 80 10.83 10.37 -11.59
C LEU A 80 10.39 11.82 -11.40
N ALA A 81 10.01 12.23 -10.18
CA ALA A 81 9.65 13.60 -9.88
C ALA A 81 10.81 14.56 -10.24
N LYS A 82 12.03 14.23 -9.80
CA LYS A 82 13.21 15.06 -10.05
C LYS A 82 13.56 15.14 -11.54
N LYS A 83 13.56 14.02 -12.28
CA LYS A 83 13.85 13.99 -13.73
C LYS A 83 12.81 14.71 -14.57
N LEU A 84 11.54 14.71 -14.14
CA LEU A 84 10.46 15.46 -14.79
C LEU A 84 10.42 16.94 -14.38
N CYS A 85 11.32 17.38 -13.48
CA CYS A 85 11.31 18.73 -12.89
C CYS A 85 9.97 19.07 -12.24
N LEU A 86 9.28 18.09 -11.66
CA LEU A 86 8.01 18.26 -10.97
C LEU A 86 8.22 18.24 -9.45
N PRO A 87 7.61 19.15 -8.71
CA PRO A 87 7.50 19.01 -7.26
C PRO A 87 6.87 17.67 -6.87
N TYR A 88 7.35 17.06 -5.80
CA TYR A 88 6.83 15.80 -5.26
C TYR A 88 5.31 15.81 -5.11
N SER A 89 4.77 16.91 -4.55
CA SER A 89 3.33 17.10 -4.34
C SER A 89 2.50 17.09 -5.62
N VAL A 90 3.08 17.60 -6.72
CA VAL A 90 2.44 17.59 -8.05
C VAL A 90 2.34 16.16 -8.57
N LEU A 91 3.43 15.41 -8.53
CA LEU A 91 3.43 14.01 -9.00
C LEU A 91 2.49 13.14 -8.16
N LEU A 92 2.45 13.35 -6.83
CA LEU A 92 1.52 12.67 -5.93
C LEU A 92 0.06 12.99 -6.26
N SER A 93 -0.25 14.27 -6.55
CA SER A 93 -1.59 14.70 -6.96
C SER A 93 -2.00 14.14 -8.32
N LEU A 94 -1.05 14.06 -9.27
CA LEU A 94 -1.27 13.44 -10.58
C LEU A 94 -1.52 11.94 -10.48
N LEU A 95 -0.81 11.24 -9.59
CA LEU A 95 -1.05 9.81 -9.32
C LEU A 95 -2.48 9.58 -8.81
N GLN A 96 -2.94 10.39 -7.86
CA GLN A 96 -4.31 10.31 -7.34
C GLN A 96 -5.35 10.61 -8.43
N ALA A 97 -5.12 11.65 -9.24
CA ALA A 97 -6.01 12.02 -10.34
C ALA A 97 -6.08 10.92 -11.42
N ALA A 98 -4.93 10.33 -11.77
CA ALA A 98 -4.85 9.21 -12.71
C ALA A 98 -5.63 8.00 -12.20
N GLY A 99 -5.47 7.64 -10.91
CA GLY A 99 -6.21 6.55 -10.29
C GLY A 99 -7.72 6.79 -10.29
N ALA A 100 -8.15 8.00 -9.92
CA ALA A 100 -9.56 8.40 -9.95
C ALA A 100 -10.15 8.32 -11.37
N TRP A 101 -9.42 8.82 -12.36
CA TRP A 101 -9.82 8.76 -13.76
C TRP A 101 -9.91 7.31 -14.27
N LEU A 102 -8.91 6.47 -13.93
CA LEU A 102 -8.89 5.07 -14.32
C LEU A 102 -10.08 4.30 -13.72
N PHE A 103 -10.43 4.54 -12.46
CA PHE A 103 -11.60 3.90 -11.84
C PHE A 103 -12.89 4.26 -12.57
N VAL A 104 -13.10 5.54 -12.85
CA VAL A 104 -14.26 6.01 -13.62
C VAL A 104 -14.27 5.36 -15.02
N ARG A 105 -13.14 5.31 -15.71
CA ARG A 105 -13.00 4.67 -17.03
C ARG A 105 -13.21 3.15 -16.97
N ALA A 106 -12.79 2.51 -15.88
CA ALA A 106 -13.01 1.08 -15.69
C ALA A 106 -14.50 0.75 -15.62
N VAL A 107 -15.25 1.46 -14.76
CA VAL A 107 -16.68 1.20 -14.53
C VAL A 107 -17.60 1.77 -15.63
N SER A 108 -17.12 2.70 -16.45
CA SER A 108 -17.91 3.37 -17.51
C SER A 108 -18.50 2.41 -18.55
N VAL A 109 -17.93 1.21 -18.69
CA VAL A 109 -18.47 0.16 -19.58
C VAL A 109 -19.85 -0.31 -19.12
N ARG A 110 -20.07 -0.32 -17.82
CA ARG A 110 -21.33 -0.79 -17.20
C ARG A 110 -22.23 0.36 -16.74
N TRP A 111 -21.67 1.55 -16.54
CA TRP A 111 -22.37 2.70 -15.98
C TRP A 111 -22.04 3.98 -16.75
N GLN A 112 -23.00 4.46 -17.55
CA GLN A 112 -22.82 5.55 -18.52
C GLN A 112 -23.51 6.85 -18.08
N ASN A 113 -23.57 7.15 -16.80
CA ASN A 113 -24.11 8.42 -16.29
C ASN A 113 -22.97 9.46 -16.16
N PRO A 114 -22.88 10.50 -17.02
CA PRO A 114 -21.78 11.43 -17.00
C PRO A 114 -21.69 12.26 -15.71
N TYR A 115 -22.82 12.64 -15.13
CA TYR A 115 -22.83 13.38 -13.85
C TYR A 115 -22.35 12.51 -12.70
N GLY A 116 -22.84 11.27 -12.62
CA GLY A 116 -22.38 10.33 -11.62
C GLY A 116 -20.89 10.00 -11.78
N GLN A 117 -20.40 9.86 -13.00
CA GLN A 117 -18.96 9.66 -13.27
C GLN A 117 -18.12 10.86 -12.82
N ALA A 118 -18.61 12.08 -13.02
CA ALA A 118 -17.93 13.29 -12.54
C ALA A 118 -17.90 13.37 -11.01
N ILE A 119 -19.01 13.09 -10.36
CA ILE A 119 -19.08 13.02 -8.88
C ILE A 119 -18.12 11.95 -8.37
N LEU A 120 -18.12 10.77 -8.98
CA LEU A 120 -17.23 9.66 -8.61
C LEU A 120 -15.76 10.06 -8.75
N TYR A 121 -15.40 10.74 -9.84
CA TYR A 121 -14.06 11.27 -10.05
C TYR A 121 -13.65 12.24 -8.93
N LEU A 122 -14.50 13.21 -8.61
CA LEU A 122 -14.22 14.19 -7.56
C LEU A 122 -14.11 13.55 -6.18
N LEU A 123 -14.99 12.60 -5.86
CA LEU A 123 -14.94 11.85 -4.60
C LEU A 123 -13.65 11.04 -4.44
N LEU A 124 -13.07 10.53 -5.53
CA LEU A 124 -11.78 9.82 -5.49
C LEU A 124 -10.59 10.80 -5.51
N LEU A 125 -10.68 11.89 -6.26
CA LEU A 125 -9.65 12.92 -6.36
C LEU A 125 -9.34 13.57 -5.00
N PHE A 126 -10.38 13.83 -4.20
CA PHE A 126 -10.30 14.41 -2.87
C PHE A 126 -10.46 13.36 -1.75
N SER A 127 -10.04 12.13 -2.00
CA SER A 127 -10.06 11.07 -0.99
C SER A 127 -9.32 11.50 0.29
N PRO A 128 -9.92 11.38 1.48
CA PRO A 128 -9.31 11.84 2.73
C PRO A 128 -7.95 11.22 3.02
N ILE A 129 -7.73 9.96 2.65
CA ILE A 129 -6.43 9.31 2.87
C ILE A 129 -5.31 9.94 2.05
N SER A 130 -5.62 10.55 0.90
CA SER A 130 -4.67 11.34 0.12
C SER A 130 -4.50 12.77 0.63
N LEU A 131 -5.10 13.10 1.79
CA LEU A 131 -5.10 14.39 2.47
C LEU A 131 -4.96 14.15 3.99
N THR A 132 -3.91 13.42 4.39
CA THR A 132 -3.69 12.97 5.78
C THR A 132 -2.25 13.18 6.20
N LEU A 133 -2.02 13.61 7.45
CA LEU A 133 -0.70 13.95 7.98
C LEU A 133 0.31 12.81 7.82
N LEU A 134 0.04 11.65 8.42
CA LEU A 134 1.01 10.55 8.49
C LEU A 134 1.26 9.83 7.16
N VAL A 135 0.35 9.99 6.19
CA VAL A 135 0.48 9.34 4.87
C VAL A 135 0.95 10.35 3.84
N THR A 136 0.15 11.39 3.59
CA THR A 136 0.40 12.32 2.50
C THR A 136 1.49 13.33 2.81
N GLN A 137 1.50 13.88 4.04
CA GLN A 137 2.46 14.93 4.41
C GLN A 137 3.82 14.37 4.84
N ARG A 138 3.93 13.10 5.25
CA ARG A 138 5.24 12.47 5.47
C ARG A 138 5.88 12.13 4.13
N LEU A 139 7.12 12.59 3.91
CA LEU A 139 7.90 12.29 2.71
C LEU A 139 8.42 10.84 2.76
N TYR A 140 7.50 9.90 2.61
CA TYR A 140 7.77 8.47 2.76
C TYR A 140 6.91 7.62 1.82
N ARG A 141 7.31 6.38 1.60
CA ARG A 141 6.67 5.44 0.65
C ARG A 141 5.16 5.25 0.85
N MET A 142 4.65 5.46 2.07
CA MET A 142 3.22 5.33 2.35
C MET A 142 2.37 6.37 1.60
N ALA A 143 2.94 7.53 1.25
CA ALA A 143 2.21 8.57 0.54
C ALA A 143 1.71 8.14 -0.85
N ILE A 144 2.45 7.26 -1.53
CA ILE A 144 2.06 6.77 -2.87
C ILE A 144 1.16 5.54 -2.83
N VAL A 145 1.08 4.84 -1.69
CA VAL A 145 0.30 3.58 -1.57
C VAL A 145 -1.17 3.78 -1.91
N PRO A 146 -1.92 4.77 -1.37
CA PRO A 146 -3.34 4.94 -1.71
C PRO A 146 -3.58 5.15 -3.21
N GLY A 147 -2.79 6.02 -3.84
CA GLY A 147 -2.87 6.28 -5.29
C GLY A 147 -2.55 5.04 -6.12
N MET A 148 -1.51 4.29 -5.75
CA MET A 148 -1.11 3.06 -6.44
C MET A 148 -2.14 1.94 -6.29
N VAL A 149 -2.69 1.73 -5.10
CA VAL A 149 -3.80 0.77 -4.88
C VAL A 149 -4.97 1.12 -5.78
N LEU A 150 -5.35 2.40 -5.83
CA LEU A 150 -6.42 2.87 -6.71
C LEU A 150 -6.13 2.55 -8.18
N VAL A 151 -4.91 2.79 -8.66
CA VAL A 151 -4.50 2.52 -10.05
C VAL A 151 -4.51 1.03 -10.36
N VAL A 152 -3.89 0.19 -9.52
CA VAL A 152 -3.79 -1.26 -9.74
C VAL A 152 -5.17 -1.92 -9.77
N PHE A 153 -6.00 -1.65 -8.77
CA PHE A 153 -7.35 -2.23 -8.72
C PHE A 153 -8.23 -1.71 -9.86
N SER A 154 -8.16 -0.41 -10.18
CA SER A 154 -8.91 0.17 -11.29
C SER A 154 -8.53 -0.43 -12.64
N SER A 155 -7.23 -0.65 -12.87
CA SER A 155 -6.75 -1.25 -14.12
C SER A 155 -7.19 -2.72 -14.24
N MET A 156 -7.14 -3.49 -13.15
CA MET A 156 -7.62 -4.88 -13.14
C MET A 156 -9.13 -4.99 -13.33
N ILE A 157 -9.93 -4.11 -12.69
CA ILE A 157 -11.38 -3.98 -12.94
C ILE A 157 -11.61 -3.64 -14.41
N GLY A 158 -10.84 -2.69 -14.95
CA GLY A 158 -10.92 -2.28 -16.36
C GLY A 158 -10.64 -3.42 -17.34
N LEU A 159 -9.64 -4.25 -17.06
CA LEU A 159 -9.32 -5.46 -17.83
C LEU A 159 -10.47 -6.48 -17.75
N THR A 160 -10.92 -6.79 -16.53
CA THR A 160 -11.97 -7.78 -16.28
C THR A 160 -13.27 -7.42 -16.99
N LEU A 161 -13.72 -6.17 -16.90
CA LEU A 161 -14.95 -5.72 -17.55
C LEU A 161 -14.84 -5.65 -19.09
N ARG A 162 -13.64 -5.80 -19.66
CA ARG A 162 -13.38 -5.76 -21.11
C ARG A 162 -12.92 -7.09 -21.69
N LYS A 163 -12.86 -8.17 -20.90
CA LYS A 163 -12.35 -9.49 -21.32
C LYS A 163 -13.04 -10.09 -22.56
N GLY A 164 -14.30 -9.71 -22.81
CA GLY A 164 -15.05 -10.13 -24.01
C GLY A 164 -14.90 -9.21 -25.22
N LEU A 165 -14.13 -8.10 -25.12
CA LEU A 165 -13.92 -7.14 -26.20
C LEU A 165 -12.71 -7.55 -27.07
N PRO A 166 -12.52 -6.93 -28.26
CA PRO A 166 -11.32 -7.16 -29.08
C PRO A 166 -10.01 -6.88 -28.33
N LEU A 167 -8.95 -7.59 -28.67
CA LEU A 167 -7.61 -7.47 -28.04
C LEU A 167 -7.11 -6.02 -27.93
N LYS A 168 -7.31 -5.20 -28.96
CA LYS A 168 -6.94 -3.76 -28.96
C LYS A 168 -7.54 -2.98 -27.79
N LYS A 169 -8.67 -3.42 -27.24
CA LYS A 169 -9.33 -2.79 -26.08
C LYS A 169 -8.94 -3.43 -24.75
N GLN A 170 -8.38 -4.64 -24.76
CA GLN A 170 -7.92 -5.37 -23.56
C GLN A 170 -6.45 -5.07 -23.25
N LEU A 171 -5.59 -5.10 -24.28
CA LEU A 171 -4.13 -5.02 -24.14
C LEU A 171 -3.65 -3.78 -23.35
N PRO A 172 -4.19 -2.56 -23.56
CA PRO A 172 -3.77 -1.40 -22.77
C PRO A 172 -4.06 -1.57 -21.26
N TRP A 173 -5.20 -2.20 -20.92
CA TRP A 173 -5.55 -2.47 -19.53
C TRP A 173 -4.70 -3.57 -18.91
N ALA A 174 -4.43 -4.63 -19.66
CA ALA A 174 -3.55 -5.72 -19.21
C ALA A 174 -2.12 -5.22 -18.97
N PHE A 175 -1.57 -4.43 -19.90
CA PHE A 175 -0.25 -3.83 -19.77
C PHE A 175 -0.19 -2.86 -18.59
N LEU A 176 -1.19 -1.98 -18.45
CA LEU A 176 -1.26 -1.03 -17.34
C LEU A 176 -1.37 -1.75 -16.00
N THR A 177 -2.22 -2.79 -15.90
CA THR A 177 -2.33 -3.61 -14.68
C THR A 177 -0.98 -4.23 -14.31
N GLY A 178 -0.30 -4.84 -15.29
CA GLY A 178 0.99 -5.49 -15.04
C GLY A 178 2.09 -4.51 -14.65
N LEU A 179 2.21 -3.38 -15.35
CA LEU A 179 3.21 -2.36 -15.06
C LEU A 179 2.99 -1.74 -13.66
N THR A 180 1.75 -1.41 -13.34
CA THR A 180 1.41 -0.78 -12.06
C THR A 180 1.48 -1.77 -10.89
N LEU A 181 1.13 -3.04 -11.10
CA LEU A 181 1.31 -4.11 -10.13
C LEU A 181 2.79 -4.37 -9.86
N ALA A 182 3.62 -4.45 -10.91
CA ALA A 182 5.06 -4.62 -10.80
C ALA A 182 5.71 -3.45 -10.02
N PHE A 183 5.31 -2.21 -10.32
CA PHE A 183 5.78 -1.04 -9.59
C PHE A 183 5.31 -1.04 -8.13
N PHE A 184 4.03 -1.37 -7.87
CA PHE A 184 3.48 -1.46 -6.52
C PHE A 184 4.23 -2.50 -5.67
N TRP A 185 4.58 -3.65 -6.26
CA TRP A 185 5.34 -4.71 -5.59
C TRP A 185 6.68 -4.21 -5.06
N GLN A 186 7.32 -3.29 -5.77
CA GLN A 186 8.60 -2.69 -5.38
C GLN A 186 8.47 -1.56 -4.34
N ILE A 187 7.26 -1.18 -3.90
CA ILE A 187 7.06 -0.14 -2.88
C ILE A 187 7.19 -0.71 -1.48
N ARG A 188 6.61 -1.91 -1.24
CA ARG A 188 6.52 -2.53 0.09
C ARG A 188 6.79 -4.02 0.01
N GLU A 189 7.49 -4.53 1.01
CA GLU A 189 7.86 -5.93 1.14
C GLU A 189 6.63 -6.82 1.44
N ASP A 190 5.57 -6.26 2.02
CA ASP A 190 4.33 -6.94 2.37
C ASP A 190 3.27 -6.94 1.25
N SER A 191 3.64 -6.55 0.01
CA SER A 191 2.69 -6.42 -1.12
C SER A 191 1.96 -7.71 -1.50
N VAL A 192 2.32 -8.85 -0.91
CA VAL A 192 1.71 -10.17 -1.15
C VAL A 192 0.17 -10.19 -0.95
N TRP A 193 -0.37 -9.32 -0.10
CA TRP A 193 -1.81 -9.24 0.17
C TRP A 193 -2.67 -8.91 -1.06
N ILE A 194 -2.08 -8.33 -2.11
CA ILE A 194 -2.81 -8.00 -3.36
C ILE A 194 -2.99 -9.21 -4.27
N LEU A 195 -2.12 -10.21 -4.16
CA LEU A 195 -2.09 -11.37 -5.05
C LEU A 195 -3.39 -12.19 -5.06
N PRO A 196 -4.09 -12.44 -3.93
CA PRO A 196 -5.34 -13.19 -3.96
C PRO A 196 -6.37 -12.56 -4.90
N PHE A 197 -6.54 -11.23 -4.87
CA PHE A 197 -7.44 -10.54 -5.77
C PHE A 197 -6.99 -10.66 -7.23
N ILE A 198 -5.73 -10.40 -7.51
CA ILE A 198 -5.17 -10.48 -8.88
C ILE A 198 -5.27 -11.91 -9.43
N ALA A 199 -4.96 -12.91 -8.62
CA ALA A 199 -5.05 -14.33 -9.02
C ALA A 199 -6.50 -14.74 -9.33
N VAL A 200 -7.44 -14.43 -8.44
CA VAL A 200 -8.87 -14.75 -8.66
C VAL A 200 -9.39 -14.07 -9.93
N MET A 201 -9.06 -12.79 -10.13
CA MET A 201 -9.48 -12.07 -11.33
C MET A 201 -8.81 -12.61 -12.60
N THR A 202 -7.55 -13.02 -12.53
CA THR A 202 -6.84 -13.63 -13.66
C THR A 202 -7.45 -14.98 -14.01
N VAL A 203 -7.70 -15.84 -13.03
CA VAL A 203 -8.37 -17.14 -13.22
C VAL A 203 -9.77 -16.95 -13.82
N TRP A 204 -10.54 -16.00 -13.29
CA TRP A 204 -11.86 -15.64 -13.81
C TRP A 204 -11.80 -15.20 -15.27
N ASN A 205 -10.86 -14.33 -15.62
CA ASN A 205 -10.70 -13.80 -16.98
C ASN A 205 -10.24 -14.90 -17.96
N VAL A 206 -9.25 -15.71 -17.59
CA VAL A 206 -8.77 -16.84 -18.40
C VAL A 206 -9.87 -17.89 -18.55
N GLY A 207 -10.57 -18.22 -17.46
CA GLY A 207 -11.72 -19.12 -17.49
C GLY A 207 -12.80 -18.66 -18.47
N TYR A 208 -13.13 -17.37 -18.47
CA TYR A 208 -14.07 -16.79 -19.44
C TYR A 208 -13.55 -16.93 -20.88
N VAL A 209 -12.28 -16.67 -21.13
CA VAL A 209 -11.68 -16.81 -22.47
C VAL A 209 -11.79 -18.28 -22.94
N ILE A 210 -11.42 -19.24 -22.10
CA ILE A 210 -11.43 -20.66 -22.43
C ILE A 210 -12.86 -21.20 -22.55
N LEU A 211 -13.77 -20.88 -21.65
CA LEU A 211 -15.10 -21.47 -21.61
C LEU A 211 -16.11 -20.80 -22.55
N VAL A 212 -15.95 -19.48 -22.80
CA VAL A 212 -16.93 -18.71 -23.56
C VAL A 212 -16.41 -18.30 -24.94
N LEU A 213 -15.17 -17.81 -25.04
CA LEU A 213 -14.64 -17.31 -26.30
C LEU A 213 -14.10 -18.40 -27.23
N HIS A 214 -13.76 -19.61 -26.73
CA HIS A 214 -13.24 -20.70 -27.57
C HIS A 214 -14.19 -21.08 -28.72
N LYS A 215 -15.52 -20.93 -28.52
CA LYS A 215 -16.52 -21.18 -29.56
C LYS A 215 -16.53 -20.16 -30.70
N LYS A 216 -15.86 -19.00 -30.51
CA LYS A 216 -15.92 -17.84 -31.42
C LYS A 216 -14.54 -17.50 -32.02
N LEU A 217 -13.46 -18.02 -31.45
CA LEU A 217 -12.10 -17.67 -31.82
C LEU A 217 -11.35 -18.89 -32.33
N ASN A 218 -10.44 -18.67 -33.29
CA ASN A 218 -9.47 -19.71 -33.66
C ASN A 218 -8.40 -19.87 -32.57
N THR A 219 -7.65 -20.96 -32.60
CA THR A 219 -6.65 -21.31 -31.57
C THR A 219 -5.62 -20.22 -31.35
N LYS A 220 -5.13 -19.55 -32.40
CA LYS A 220 -4.16 -18.44 -32.30
C LYS A 220 -4.75 -17.23 -31.56
N ALA A 221 -5.96 -16.84 -31.91
CA ALA A 221 -6.65 -15.73 -31.25
C ALA A 221 -6.98 -16.08 -29.78
N LEU A 222 -7.42 -17.30 -29.52
CA LEU A 222 -7.66 -17.79 -28.17
C LEU A 222 -6.40 -17.70 -27.30
N LEU A 223 -5.26 -18.19 -27.81
CA LEU A 223 -3.97 -18.11 -27.11
C LEU A 223 -3.58 -16.65 -26.81
N LEU A 224 -3.73 -15.74 -27.78
CA LEU A 224 -3.42 -14.32 -27.58
C LEU A 224 -4.31 -13.67 -26.52
N HIS A 225 -5.60 -14.02 -26.45
CA HIS A 225 -6.48 -13.55 -25.37
C HIS A 225 -6.05 -14.11 -24.00
N CYS A 226 -5.70 -15.40 -23.90
CA CYS A 226 -5.19 -16.00 -22.67
C CYS A 226 -3.89 -15.31 -22.21
N LEU A 227 -2.93 -15.13 -23.13
CA LEU A 227 -1.68 -14.41 -22.82
C LEU A 227 -1.92 -12.97 -22.36
N THR A 228 -2.91 -12.28 -22.97
CA THR A 228 -3.30 -10.93 -22.53
C THR A 228 -3.85 -10.92 -21.10
N MET A 229 -4.63 -11.93 -20.70
CA MET A 229 -5.13 -12.04 -19.32
C MET A 229 -4.03 -12.41 -18.31
N LEU A 230 -2.99 -13.13 -18.74
CA LEU A 230 -1.83 -13.50 -17.92
C LEU A 230 -0.76 -12.40 -17.88
N LEU A 231 -0.81 -11.43 -18.79
CA LEU A 231 0.21 -10.38 -18.93
C LEU A 231 0.50 -9.62 -17.60
N PRO A 232 -0.48 -9.31 -16.74
CA PRO A 232 -0.19 -8.68 -15.45
C PRO A 232 0.79 -9.47 -14.57
N LEU A 233 0.61 -10.78 -14.48
CA LEU A 233 1.49 -11.67 -13.70
C LEU A 233 2.85 -11.86 -14.37
N LEU A 234 2.87 -11.93 -15.72
CA LEU A 234 4.12 -12.03 -16.48
C LEU A 234 4.99 -10.77 -16.31
N LEU A 235 4.38 -9.59 -16.32
CA LEU A 235 5.09 -8.34 -16.09
C LEU A 235 5.57 -8.20 -14.63
N LEU A 236 4.79 -8.63 -13.66
CA LEU A 236 5.21 -8.68 -12.26
C LEU A 236 6.44 -9.58 -12.10
N PHE A 237 6.38 -10.80 -12.61
CA PHE A 237 7.49 -11.76 -12.54
C PHE A 237 8.73 -11.21 -13.27
N GLY A 238 8.54 -10.67 -14.49
CA GLY A 238 9.63 -10.09 -15.27
C GLY A 238 10.30 -8.91 -14.59
N ALA A 239 9.54 -8.03 -13.94
CA ALA A 239 10.08 -6.88 -13.21
C ALA A 239 10.87 -7.31 -11.97
N ASN A 240 10.35 -8.25 -11.18
CA ASN A 240 11.05 -8.78 -10.01
C ASN A 240 12.36 -9.47 -10.43
N THR A 241 12.30 -10.32 -11.46
CA THR A 241 13.50 -10.95 -12.04
C THR A 241 14.49 -9.88 -12.53
N GLY A 242 13.99 -8.83 -13.19
CA GLY A 242 14.82 -7.73 -13.67
C GLY A 242 15.57 -7.02 -12.55
N VAL A 243 14.91 -6.71 -11.43
CA VAL A 243 15.55 -6.11 -10.24
C VAL A 243 16.59 -7.07 -9.67
N SER A 244 16.30 -8.36 -9.52
CA SER A 244 17.23 -9.37 -9.02
C SER A 244 18.45 -9.54 -9.94
N VAL A 245 18.27 -9.44 -11.27
CA VAL A 245 19.38 -9.43 -12.23
C VAL A 245 20.28 -8.22 -12.04
N VAL A 246 19.70 -7.03 -11.88
CA VAL A 246 20.48 -5.80 -11.65
C VAL A 246 21.23 -5.88 -10.32
N ASN A 247 20.60 -6.37 -9.25
CA ASN A 247 21.27 -6.60 -7.96
C ASN A 247 22.41 -7.62 -8.08
N ARG A 248 22.25 -8.66 -8.90
CA ARG A 248 23.34 -9.60 -9.17
C ARG A 248 24.52 -8.95 -9.90
N ILE A 249 24.25 -8.03 -10.82
CA ILE A 249 25.31 -7.31 -11.55
C ILE A 249 26.06 -6.37 -10.62
N HIS A 250 25.36 -5.63 -9.75
CA HIS A 250 25.99 -4.63 -8.87
C HIS A 250 26.55 -5.22 -7.57
N TYR A 251 25.86 -6.20 -6.98
CA TYR A 251 26.16 -6.73 -5.65
C TYR A 251 26.53 -8.21 -5.62
N GLY A 252 26.48 -8.91 -6.75
CA GLY A 252 26.82 -10.34 -6.85
C GLY A 252 25.75 -11.31 -6.36
N VAL A 253 24.59 -10.82 -5.87
CA VAL A 253 23.51 -11.65 -5.30
C VAL A 253 22.23 -11.52 -6.12
N PHE A 254 21.56 -12.65 -6.38
CA PHE A 254 20.30 -12.69 -7.12
C PHE A 254 19.11 -12.62 -6.14
N LEU A 255 18.85 -11.44 -5.62
CA LEU A 255 17.79 -11.15 -4.65
C LEU A 255 17.09 -9.87 -5.08
N ASN A 256 15.77 -9.80 -4.82
CA ASN A 256 15.01 -8.57 -4.96
C ASN A 256 15.10 -7.74 -3.67
N ASN A 257 14.83 -8.40 -2.53
CA ASN A 257 14.87 -7.79 -1.21
C ASN A 257 15.29 -8.85 -0.18
N ASP A 258 16.29 -8.59 0.63
CA ASP A 258 16.85 -9.56 1.55
C ASP A 258 16.01 -9.77 2.83
N ARG A 259 14.99 -8.95 3.10
CA ARG A 259 14.02 -9.21 4.17
C ARG A 259 13.03 -10.32 3.81
N THR A 260 12.82 -10.57 2.53
CA THR A 260 11.86 -11.57 2.05
C THR A 260 12.51 -12.75 1.36
N GLU A 261 13.78 -12.62 0.96
CA GLU A 261 14.50 -13.62 0.17
C GLU A 261 15.94 -13.79 0.71
N GLY A 262 16.53 -14.94 0.44
CA GLY A 262 17.92 -15.23 0.78
C GLY A 262 18.17 -15.54 2.25
N ASN A 263 19.46 -15.62 2.60
CA ASN A 263 19.89 -16.16 3.90
C ASN A 263 19.56 -15.26 5.08
N PHE A 264 19.42 -13.94 4.89
CA PHE A 264 18.95 -13.06 5.96
C PHE A 264 17.49 -13.35 6.34
N ALA A 265 16.60 -13.45 5.35
CA ALA A 265 15.20 -13.79 5.59
C ALA A 265 15.07 -15.18 6.24
N GLU A 266 15.89 -16.13 5.81
CA GLU A 266 15.92 -17.48 6.38
C GLU A 266 16.42 -17.49 7.82
N LEU A 267 17.47 -16.71 8.15
CA LEU A 267 17.96 -16.55 9.51
C LEU A 267 16.91 -15.95 10.43
N MET A 268 16.27 -14.85 10.01
CA MET A 268 15.21 -14.22 10.80
C MET A 268 14.04 -15.19 11.03
N SER A 269 13.63 -15.91 9.99
CA SER A 269 12.59 -16.93 10.11
C SER A 269 12.98 -18.01 11.12
N LEU A 270 14.22 -18.52 11.06
CA LEU A 270 14.71 -19.54 12.00
C LEU A 270 14.71 -19.03 13.44
N LEU A 271 15.21 -17.81 13.67
CA LEU A 271 15.22 -17.19 15.00
C LEU A 271 13.81 -17.02 15.58
N TYR A 272 12.80 -16.71 14.75
CA TYR A 272 11.41 -16.66 15.21
C TYR A 272 10.86 -18.04 15.62
N HIS A 273 11.39 -19.13 15.06
CA HIS A 273 10.98 -20.50 15.38
C HIS A 273 11.68 -21.07 16.62
N LEU A 274 12.86 -20.54 16.99
CA LEU A 274 13.58 -21.04 18.17
C LEU A 274 12.78 -20.79 19.44
N ASP A 275 12.71 -21.82 20.30
CA ASP A 275 12.06 -21.74 21.60
C ASP A 275 12.89 -20.89 22.56
N SER A 276 12.22 -20.29 23.54
CA SER A 276 12.82 -19.49 24.60
C SER A 276 12.25 -19.93 25.97
N ASN A 277 13.13 -20.22 26.90
CA ASN A 277 12.73 -20.64 28.25
C ASN A 277 12.06 -19.50 29.06
N THR A 278 12.28 -18.23 28.64
CA THR A 278 11.84 -17.04 29.39
C THR A 278 10.74 -16.25 28.68
N ARG A 279 10.29 -16.69 27.48
CA ARG A 279 9.29 -15.97 26.72
C ARG A 279 7.92 -16.02 27.38
N THR A 280 7.50 -14.89 27.92
CA THR A 280 6.17 -14.70 28.52
C THR A 280 5.35 -13.59 27.82
N ASN A 281 5.99 -12.77 26.98
CA ASN A 281 5.38 -11.59 26.35
C ASN A 281 5.30 -11.78 24.82
N PRO A 282 4.10 -11.77 24.20
CA PRO A 282 3.93 -11.89 22.75
C PRO A 282 4.50 -10.71 21.96
N ASP A 283 4.78 -9.57 22.61
CA ASP A 283 5.40 -8.41 21.96
C ASP A 283 6.89 -8.64 21.67
N ILE A 284 7.50 -9.62 22.33
CA ILE A 284 8.88 -10.00 22.13
C ILE A 284 8.95 -11.14 21.13
N TRP A 285 9.45 -10.85 19.92
CA TRP A 285 9.49 -11.85 18.84
C TRP A 285 10.70 -12.77 18.95
N ILE A 286 11.83 -12.23 19.36
CA ILE A 286 13.07 -12.94 19.66
C ILE A 286 13.52 -12.47 21.05
N SER A 287 13.50 -13.36 22.04
CA SER A 287 13.89 -13.00 23.41
C SER A 287 15.41 -12.93 23.55
N ARG A 288 15.87 -12.21 24.57
CA ARG A 288 17.30 -12.15 24.94
C ARG A 288 17.87 -13.56 25.16
N ASP A 289 17.13 -14.46 25.80
CA ASP A 289 17.53 -15.87 25.99
C ASP A 289 17.75 -16.58 24.64
N THR A 290 16.88 -16.36 23.66
CA THR A 290 17.04 -16.91 22.31
C THR A 290 18.32 -16.40 21.63
N ILE A 291 18.61 -15.11 21.79
CA ILE A 291 19.82 -14.49 21.19
C ILE A 291 21.07 -15.13 21.81
N VAL A 292 21.17 -15.17 23.13
CA VAL A 292 22.34 -15.75 23.86
C VAL A 292 22.55 -17.23 23.51
N ARG A 293 21.47 -18.00 23.40
CA ARG A 293 21.56 -19.42 23.01
C ARG A 293 21.97 -19.59 21.53
N ALA A 294 21.49 -18.72 20.65
CA ALA A 294 21.89 -18.73 19.25
C ALA A 294 23.38 -18.35 19.09
N GLU A 295 23.87 -17.38 19.85
CA GLU A 295 25.30 -17.02 19.90
C GLU A 295 26.17 -18.18 20.40
N ALA A 296 25.73 -18.85 21.49
CA ALA A 296 26.45 -20.01 22.01
C ALA A 296 26.53 -21.17 21.00
N ALA A 297 25.49 -21.36 20.17
CA ALA A 297 25.39 -22.44 19.20
C ALA A 297 26.01 -22.11 17.83
N SER A 298 26.36 -20.83 17.56
CA SER A 298 26.87 -20.40 16.25
C SER A 298 28.23 -19.74 16.35
N PRO A 299 29.34 -20.47 16.04
CA PRO A 299 30.68 -19.87 15.96
C PRO A 299 30.78 -18.67 15.01
N THR A 300 29.95 -18.65 13.96
CA THR A 300 29.89 -17.51 13.04
C THR A 300 29.27 -16.29 13.72
N LEU A 301 28.18 -16.46 14.50
CA LEU A 301 27.53 -15.37 15.22
C LEU A 301 28.38 -14.81 16.35
N GLN A 302 29.17 -15.68 17.03
CA GLN A 302 30.14 -15.29 18.05
C GLN A 302 31.17 -14.27 17.56
N GLN A 303 31.49 -14.23 16.27
CA GLN A 303 32.45 -13.27 15.72
C GLN A 303 31.99 -11.80 15.84
N ILE A 304 30.68 -11.59 15.94
CA ILE A 304 30.09 -10.24 16.11
C ILE A 304 29.44 -10.05 17.47
N GLN A 305 29.54 -11.03 18.39
CA GLN A 305 28.88 -11.02 19.69
C GLN A 305 29.07 -9.72 20.48
N PRO A 306 30.27 -9.13 20.64
CA PRO A 306 30.42 -7.90 21.43
C PRO A 306 29.60 -6.71 20.88
N LEU A 307 29.48 -6.59 19.56
CA LEU A 307 28.64 -5.57 18.93
C LEU A 307 27.17 -5.91 19.02
N LEU A 308 26.81 -7.18 18.81
CA LEU A 308 25.43 -7.65 18.90
C LEU A 308 24.87 -7.47 20.29
N ASP A 309 25.64 -7.78 21.34
CA ASP A 309 25.28 -7.53 22.73
C ASP A 309 25.09 -6.04 23.03
N SER A 310 26.04 -5.19 22.61
CA SER A 310 25.95 -3.76 22.81
C SER A 310 24.71 -3.16 22.14
N TYR A 311 24.46 -3.47 20.88
CA TYR A 311 23.26 -2.98 20.18
C TYR A 311 21.96 -3.57 20.73
N THR A 312 22.00 -4.82 21.20
CA THR A 312 20.85 -5.42 21.88
C THR A 312 20.50 -4.65 23.15
N GLU A 313 21.51 -4.21 23.94
CA GLU A 313 21.32 -3.37 25.13
C GLU A 313 20.79 -1.97 24.78
N ASP A 314 21.32 -1.34 23.73
CA ASP A 314 20.92 0.00 23.28
C ASP A 314 19.45 0.03 22.80
N TRP A 315 18.98 -1.05 22.20
CA TRP A 315 17.62 -1.16 21.66
C TRP A 315 16.63 -1.81 22.64
N ALA A 316 17.11 -2.34 23.74
CA ALA A 316 16.26 -3.00 24.72
C ALA A 316 15.34 -2.03 25.45
N THR A 317 14.16 -2.51 25.79
CA THR A 317 13.26 -1.87 26.74
C THR A 317 13.78 -2.01 28.17
N ARG A 318 13.06 -1.42 29.15
CA ARG A 318 13.43 -1.50 30.58
C ARG A 318 13.56 -2.95 31.10
N ASP A 319 12.86 -3.88 30.45
CA ASP A 319 12.88 -5.29 30.79
C ASP A 319 14.03 -6.06 30.14
N GLY A 320 14.93 -5.37 29.41
CA GLY A 320 16.09 -5.96 28.73
C GLY A 320 15.76 -6.70 27.43
N GLU A 321 14.52 -6.61 26.96
CA GLU A 321 14.04 -7.28 25.75
C GLU A 321 13.87 -6.32 24.56
N ILE A 322 14.00 -6.84 23.33
CA ILE A 322 13.79 -6.08 22.08
C ILE A 322 12.39 -6.36 21.53
N PRO A 323 11.54 -5.33 21.39
CA PRO A 323 10.18 -5.53 20.90
C PRO A 323 10.10 -5.71 19.38
N GLY A 324 9.14 -6.50 18.94
CA GLY A 324 8.73 -6.66 17.56
C GLY A 324 9.84 -7.10 16.62
N ASP A 325 9.95 -6.43 15.47
CA ASP A 325 10.92 -6.70 14.40
C ASP A 325 12.26 -5.95 14.58
N HIS A 326 12.45 -5.23 15.67
CA HIS A 326 13.63 -4.39 15.89
C HIS A 326 14.93 -5.19 15.87
N PHE A 327 14.94 -6.44 16.32
CA PHE A 327 16.15 -7.27 16.27
C PHE A 327 16.73 -7.43 14.85
N SER A 328 15.87 -7.37 13.83
CA SER A 328 16.34 -7.42 12.44
C SER A 328 17.27 -6.24 12.07
N TRP A 329 17.08 -5.10 12.71
CA TRP A 329 17.92 -3.91 12.54
C TRP A 329 19.16 -3.96 13.42
N VAL A 330 19.02 -4.42 14.65
CA VAL A 330 20.14 -4.70 15.59
C VAL A 330 21.18 -5.61 14.95
N LEU A 331 20.73 -6.72 14.37
CA LEU A 331 21.63 -7.67 13.70
C LEU A 331 22.34 -7.02 12.50
N ARG A 332 21.64 -6.19 11.72
CA ARG A 332 22.23 -5.47 10.58
C ARG A 332 23.27 -4.45 11.03
N ASP A 333 23.01 -3.71 12.10
CA ASP A 333 23.95 -2.75 12.67
C ASP A 333 25.22 -3.47 13.16
N ALA A 334 25.07 -4.58 13.89
CA ALA A 334 26.20 -5.37 14.38
C ALA A 334 27.04 -5.95 13.23
N VAL A 335 26.42 -6.49 12.18
CA VAL A 335 27.11 -7.00 10.99
C VAL A 335 27.80 -5.89 10.23
N GLN A 336 27.17 -4.72 10.08
CA GLN A 336 27.71 -3.56 9.40
C GLN A 336 28.99 -3.07 10.10
N ASP A 337 28.91 -2.84 11.39
CA ASP A 337 29.98 -2.19 12.15
C ASP A 337 31.12 -3.16 12.54
N SER A 338 30.87 -4.48 12.49
CA SER A 338 31.93 -5.48 12.59
C SER A 338 32.87 -5.51 11.38
N GLY A 339 32.43 -5.00 10.23
CA GLY A 339 33.18 -5.08 8.97
C GLY A 339 33.33 -6.50 8.39
N ILE A 340 32.67 -7.52 8.98
CA ILE A 340 32.78 -8.94 8.56
C ILE A 340 32.15 -9.18 7.19
N ALA A 341 31.19 -8.34 6.81
CA ALA A 341 30.41 -8.48 5.59
C ALA A 341 30.52 -7.22 4.69
N PRO A 342 31.69 -6.94 4.10
CA PRO A 342 31.92 -5.73 3.31
C PRO A 342 31.16 -5.67 1.99
N ASN A 343 30.50 -6.74 1.59
CA ASN A 343 29.68 -6.82 0.37
C ASN A 343 28.53 -7.82 0.54
N ALA A 344 27.55 -7.77 -0.38
CA ALA A 344 26.34 -8.59 -0.28
C ALA A 344 26.62 -10.11 -0.32
N VAL A 345 27.65 -10.54 -1.04
CA VAL A 345 27.99 -11.98 -1.13
C VAL A 345 28.51 -12.46 0.23
N SER A 346 29.43 -11.70 0.86
CA SER A 346 29.94 -12.03 2.19
C SER A 346 28.83 -11.96 3.25
N ALA A 347 27.91 -11.00 3.16
CA ALA A 347 26.76 -10.91 4.06
C ALA A 347 25.84 -12.14 3.92
N GLN A 348 25.48 -12.52 2.71
CA GLN A 348 24.67 -13.72 2.48
C GLN A 348 25.40 -14.99 2.93
N THR A 349 26.74 -15.06 2.77
CA THR A 349 27.54 -16.19 3.25
C THR A 349 27.54 -16.23 4.78
N PHE A 350 27.73 -15.08 5.45
CA PHE A 350 27.68 -14.97 6.90
C PHE A 350 26.33 -15.48 7.45
N TYR A 351 25.21 -14.93 6.94
CA TYR A 351 23.88 -15.36 7.36
C TYR A 351 23.62 -16.84 7.07
N GLY A 352 24.07 -17.35 5.92
CA GLY A 352 23.93 -18.76 5.55
C GLY A 352 24.72 -19.70 6.45
N ASN A 353 25.91 -19.31 6.90
CA ASN A 353 26.69 -20.07 7.86
C ASN A 353 25.96 -20.13 9.22
N VAL A 354 25.46 -19.00 9.71
CA VAL A 354 24.67 -18.95 10.96
C VAL A 354 23.44 -19.84 10.85
N VAL A 355 22.69 -19.78 9.75
CA VAL A 355 21.54 -20.67 9.51
C VAL A 355 21.93 -22.13 9.57
N SER A 356 23.06 -22.51 8.93
CA SER A 356 23.53 -23.90 8.90
C SER A 356 23.95 -24.39 10.30
N GLU A 357 24.62 -23.54 11.07
CA GLU A 357 25.06 -23.84 12.44
C GLU A 357 23.86 -23.98 13.39
N LEU A 358 22.92 -23.05 13.36
CA LEU A 358 21.72 -23.12 14.19
C LEU A 358 20.82 -24.32 13.83
N ARG A 359 20.70 -24.68 12.54
CA ARG A 359 19.98 -25.90 12.13
C ARG A 359 20.68 -27.17 12.63
N ALA A 360 22.01 -27.20 12.63
CA ALA A 360 22.76 -28.30 13.21
C ALA A 360 22.55 -28.42 14.73
N ALA A 361 22.50 -27.29 15.45
CA ALA A 361 22.20 -27.24 16.87
C ALA A 361 20.74 -27.70 17.17
N VAL A 362 19.79 -27.37 16.33
CA VAL A 362 18.40 -27.90 16.44
C VAL A 362 18.40 -29.42 16.18
N ALA A 363 19.09 -29.89 15.16
CA ALA A 363 19.15 -31.31 14.83
C ALA A 363 19.85 -32.16 15.90
N SER A 364 20.83 -31.61 16.64
CA SER A 364 21.50 -32.27 17.79
C SER A 364 20.70 -32.21 19.09
N GLY A 365 19.64 -31.39 19.16
CA GLY A 365 18.85 -31.14 20.35
C GLY A 365 19.47 -30.12 21.32
N GLU A 366 20.53 -29.43 20.95
CA GLU A 366 21.12 -28.31 21.68
C GLU A 366 20.19 -27.09 21.72
N LEU A 367 19.56 -26.81 20.57
CA LEU A 367 18.46 -25.83 20.44
C LEU A 367 17.14 -26.56 20.17
N THR A 368 16.05 -25.97 20.65
CA THR A 368 14.69 -26.47 20.41
C THR A 368 13.86 -25.48 19.65
N GLU A 369 12.99 -25.97 18.76
CA GLU A 369 11.99 -25.16 18.11
C GLU A 369 10.70 -25.09 18.93
N LYS A 370 9.93 -24.01 18.75
CA LYS A 370 8.61 -23.84 19.36
C LYS A 370 7.65 -24.93 18.87
N THR A 371 6.94 -25.55 19.80
CA THR A 371 5.92 -26.56 19.53
C THR A 371 4.50 -26.06 19.85
N ASP A 372 4.33 -24.74 19.90
CA ASP A 372 3.09 -24.06 20.31
C ASP A 372 2.00 -24.02 19.22
N GLY A 373 2.24 -24.59 18.05
CA GLY A 373 1.28 -24.61 16.94
C GLY A 373 1.09 -23.26 16.26
N ALA A 374 2.00 -22.31 16.45
CA ALA A 374 1.95 -21.00 15.84
C ALA A 374 1.97 -21.08 14.30
N LEU A 375 1.21 -20.19 13.66
CA LEU A 375 1.13 -20.07 12.20
C LEU A 375 2.06 -18.96 11.73
N TYR A 376 2.96 -19.28 10.81
CA TYR A 376 3.93 -18.33 10.25
C TYR A 376 3.46 -17.87 8.86
N PHE A 377 3.11 -16.59 8.73
CA PHE A 377 2.61 -16.00 7.50
C PHE A 377 3.69 -15.28 6.68
N SER A 378 4.82 -14.97 7.30
CA SER A 378 5.92 -14.19 6.69
C SER A 378 7.24 -14.49 7.39
N SER A 379 8.35 -14.42 6.66
CA SER A 379 9.71 -14.40 7.22
C SER A 379 10.04 -13.12 8.00
N GLN A 380 9.16 -12.13 7.97
CA GLN A 380 9.35 -10.82 8.61
C GLN A 380 8.60 -10.69 9.95
N SER A 381 7.93 -11.73 10.41
CA SER A 381 7.15 -11.68 11.64
C SER A 381 7.19 -13.02 12.38
N ARG A 382 7.01 -12.94 13.69
CA ARG A 382 6.82 -14.13 14.52
C ARG A 382 5.61 -14.95 14.10
N GLY A 383 5.54 -16.21 14.51
CA GLY A 383 4.34 -17.02 14.42
C GLY A 383 3.20 -16.43 15.26
N VAL A 384 1.97 -16.64 14.81
CA VAL A 384 0.74 -16.21 15.48
C VAL A 384 0.05 -17.43 16.06
N LEU A 385 -0.23 -17.40 17.35
CA LEU A 385 -0.94 -18.50 18.02
C LEU A 385 -2.41 -18.54 17.57
N PRO A 386 -3.00 -19.74 17.39
CA PRO A 386 -4.40 -19.86 16.99
C PRO A 386 -5.37 -19.11 17.91
N GLU A 387 -5.08 -19.01 19.20
CA GLU A 387 -5.85 -18.26 20.20
C GLU A 387 -5.79 -16.73 20.03
N GLU A 388 -4.77 -16.19 19.37
CA GLU A 388 -4.65 -14.76 19.07
C GLU A 388 -5.54 -14.34 17.88
N ILE A 389 -5.82 -15.27 16.95
CA ILE A 389 -6.53 -14.98 15.69
C ILE A 389 -7.91 -14.36 15.92
N PRO A 390 -8.77 -14.85 16.85
CA PRO A 390 -10.07 -14.23 17.09
C PRO A 390 -9.96 -12.78 17.56
N GLY A 391 -8.97 -12.46 18.43
CA GLY A 391 -8.69 -11.10 18.88
C GLY A 391 -8.28 -10.18 17.74
N ILE A 392 -7.31 -10.61 16.90
CA ILE A 392 -6.85 -9.86 15.73
C ILE A 392 -7.97 -9.67 14.71
N LEU A 393 -8.83 -10.67 14.53
CA LEU A 393 -9.99 -10.55 13.61
C LEU A 393 -11.02 -9.55 14.15
N SER A 394 -11.31 -9.59 15.46
CA SER A 394 -12.20 -8.63 16.13
C SER A 394 -11.69 -7.20 15.98
N ASP A 395 -10.38 -6.98 16.25
CA ASP A 395 -9.71 -5.69 16.04
C ASP A 395 -9.78 -5.25 14.56
N THR A 396 -9.55 -6.18 13.65
CA THR A 396 -9.66 -5.92 12.20
C THR A 396 -11.04 -5.38 11.84
N LEU A 397 -12.12 -6.02 12.29
CA LEU A 397 -13.48 -5.60 11.97
C LEU A 397 -13.84 -4.24 12.61
N GLN A 398 -13.43 -4.01 13.87
CA GLN A 398 -13.64 -2.73 14.53
C GLN A 398 -12.92 -1.60 13.82
N ASN A 399 -11.67 -1.82 13.40
CA ASN A 399 -10.89 -0.81 12.70
C ASN A 399 -11.35 -0.59 11.26
N ILE A 400 -11.87 -1.60 10.56
CA ILE A 400 -12.54 -1.42 9.27
C ILE A 400 -13.70 -0.43 9.39
N TRP A 401 -14.48 -0.50 10.48
CA TRP A 401 -15.56 0.46 10.75
C TRP A 401 -15.05 1.89 10.93
N LYS A 402 -13.96 2.08 11.71
CA LYS A 402 -13.31 3.39 11.92
C LYS A 402 -12.72 3.91 10.60
N ILE A 403 -12.00 3.07 9.85
CA ILE A 403 -11.39 3.40 8.56
C ILE A 403 -12.47 3.78 7.54
N ALA A 404 -13.60 3.06 7.50
CA ALA A 404 -14.73 3.40 6.63
C ALA A 404 -15.30 4.79 6.93
N GLY A 405 -15.18 5.27 8.17
CA GLY A 405 -15.54 6.62 8.62
C GLY A 405 -14.47 7.69 8.41
N TYR A 406 -13.27 7.35 7.92
CA TYR A 406 -12.14 8.27 7.76
C TYR A 406 -11.72 9.01 9.05
N THR A 407 -11.91 8.38 10.22
CA THR A 407 -11.80 9.01 11.54
C THR A 407 -10.44 9.69 11.79
N ASP A 408 -9.35 9.09 11.26
CA ASP A 408 -7.98 9.56 11.48
C ASP A 408 -7.41 10.40 10.33
N CYS A 409 -8.25 10.78 9.36
CA CYS A 409 -7.82 11.52 8.19
C CYS A 409 -7.89 13.03 8.43
N ALA A 410 -6.74 13.66 8.70
CA ALA A 410 -6.59 15.11 8.81
C ALA A 410 -5.19 15.55 8.38
N LEU A 411 -5.09 16.76 7.82
CA LEU A 411 -3.84 17.46 7.55
C LEU A 411 -3.46 18.36 8.74
N SER A 412 -2.17 18.65 8.86
CA SER A 412 -1.64 19.64 9.82
C SER A 412 -0.86 20.72 9.08
N SER A 413 -1.07 21.98 9.46
CA SER A 413 -0.19 23.08 9.04
C SER A 413 1.15 23.05 9.77
N SER A 414 1.18 22.45 10.97
CA SER A 414 2.38 22.25 11.80
C SER A 414 2.99 20.87 11.60
N ALA A 415 3.06 20.38 10.35
CA ALA A 415 3.72 19.11 10.01
C ALA A 415 5.24 19.28 10.07
N LYS A 416 5.80 19.28 11.30
CA LYS A 416 7.21 19.60 11.56
C LYS A 416 8.12 18.46 11.15
N SER A 417 9.20 18.80 10.41
CA SER A 417 10.29 17.91 10.06
C SER A 417 11.18 17.61 11.28
N ALA A 418 12.00 16.55 11.21
CA ALA A 418 12.91 16.16 12.28
C ALA A 418 14.24 15.64 11.71
N GLY A 419 15.34 15.81 12.45
CA GLY A 419 16.67 15.42 12.05
C GLY A 419 17.62 16.61 11.88
N ARG A 420 18.79 16.39 11.30
CA ARG A 420 19.76 17.46 11.04
C ARG A 420 19.23 18.40 9.96
N LEU A 421 19.43 19.70 10.16
CA LEU A 421 18.94 20.72 9.23
C LEU A 421 19.52 20.56 7.81
N SER A 422 20.79 20.22 7.69
CA SER A 422 21.46 19.92 6.41
C SER A 422 20.75 18.80 5.64
N ASP A 423 20.40 17.71 6.34
CA ASP A 423 19.72 16.56 5.75
C ASP A 423 18.29 16.93 5.34
N ILE A 424 17.55 17.66 6.19
CA ILE A 424 16.20 18.15 5.88
C ILE A 424 16.24 19.03 4.63
N ARG A 425 17.15 20.02 4.54
CA ARG A 425 17.29 20.91 3.38
C ARG A 425 17.67 20.15 2.10
N ARG A 426 18.54 19.14 2.20
CA ARG A 426 18.89 18.27 1.07
C ARG A 426 17.68 17.51 0.53
N MET A 427 16.89 16.91 1.42
CA MET A 427 15.67 16.18 1.05
C MET A 427 14.59 17.11 0.51
N GLU A 428 14.38 18.28 1.13
CA GLU A 428 13.47 19.33 0.67
C GLU A 428 13.81 19.81 -0.74
N SER A 429 15.08 20.14 -0.99
CA SER A 429 15.56 20.58 -2.30
C SER A 429 15.41 19.49 -3.37
N PHE A 430 15.59 18.22 -3.00
CA PHE A 430 15.37 17.11 -3.91
C PHE A 430 13.89 16.96 -4.27
N ALA A 431 13.01 16.95 -3.26
CA ALA A 431 11.56 16.77 -3.43
C ALA A 431 10.85 18.04 -3.93
N SER A 432 11.48 19.19 -3.83
CA SER A 432 10.90 20.50 -4.19
C SER A 432 9.52 20.69 -3.53
N CYS A 433 9.44 20.47 -2.21
CA CYS A 433 8.20 20.55 -1.44
C CYS A 433 8.28 21.65 -0.36
N LEU A 434 7.13 22.13 0.11
CA LEU A 434 7.04 23.04 1.23
C LEU A 434 7.26 22.26 2.54
N THR A 435 8.11 22.75 3.44
CA THR A 435 8.40 22.10 4.72
C THR A 435 8.22 23.08 5.89
N VAL A 436 7.88 22.53 7.05
CA VAL A 436 7.94 23.23 8.34
C VAL A 436 9.08 22.61 9.14
N TYR A 437 9.99 23.45 9.58
CA TYR A 437 11.17 23.01 10.31
C TYR A 437 10.86 22.87 11.81
N PRO A 438 11.61 22.06 12.57
CA PRO A 438 11.47 21.98 14.01
C PRO A 438 11.86 23.31 14.66
N THR A 439 11.29 23.63 15.82
CA THR A 439 11.69 24.78 16.63
C THR A 439 13.06 24.52 17.29
N LEU A 440 13.81 25.59 17.63
CA LEU A 440 15.11 25.49 18.31
C LEU A 440 15.11 24.58 19.53
N SER A 441 14.03 24.59 20.31
CA SER A 441 13.86 23.73 21.49
C SER A 441 13.69 22.24 21.17
N GLN A 442 13.40 21.89 19.93
CA GLN A 442 13.19 20.51 19.46
C GLN A 442 14.43 19.96 18.73
N PHE A 443 15.41 20.80 18.40
CA PHE A 443 16.71 20.35 17.94
C PHE A 443 17.51 19.85 19.15
N GLN A 444 17.79 18.57 19.19
CA GLN A 444 18.82 18.05 20.08
C GLN A 444 20.20 18.54 19.57
N ALA A 445 20.66 19.60 20.15
CA ALA A 445 22.03 20.02 20.48
C ALA A 445 23.18 19.94 19.43
N VAL A 446 23.05 19.74 18.12
CA VAL A 446 24.26 19.47 17.32
C VAL A 446 24.55 20.42 16.14
N ASP A 447 23.60 21.15 15.58
CA ASP A 447 23.86 22.03 14.41
C ASP A 447 23.17 23.41 14.52
N TYR A 448 23.50 24.16 15.57
CA TYR A 448 22.92 25.50 15.81
C TYR A 448 23.45 26.60 14.88
N ASP A 449 24.61 26.41 14.25
CA ASP A 449 25.30 27.45 13.47
C ASP A 449 24.59 27.85 12.16
N SER A 450 23.48 27.18 11.81
CA SER A 450 22.79 27.38 10.53
C SER A 450 21.33 27.82 10.63
N ILE A 451 20.82 28.11 11.83
CA ILE A 451 19.44 28.60 11.98
C ILE A 451 19.48 30.13 12.03
N GLU A 452 19.31 30.73 10.87
CA GLU A 452 19.37 32.19 10.74
C GLU A 452 18.05 32.90 11.09
N ASP A 453 16.90 32.22 11.09
CA ASP A 453 15.63 32.91 11.33
C ASP A 453 14.49 31.98 11.82
N GLU A 454 14.08 32.15 13.07
CA GLU A 454 12.95 31.44 13.68
C GLU A 454 11.61 31.87 13.05
N THR A 455 11.55 33.06 12.46
CA THR A 455 10.35 33.61 11.82
C THR A 455 10.01 32.92 10.49
N LEU A 456 10.99 32.33 9.81
CA LEU A 456 10.77 31.62 8.55
C LEU A 456 9.91 30.35 8.74
N TYR A 457 10.01 29.71 9.88
CA TYR A 457 9.29 28.48 10.21
C TYR A 457 7.81 28.75 10.47
N ASP A 458 7.53 29.80 11.21
CA ASP A 458 6.17 30.29 11.47
C ASP A 458 5.48 30.74 10.17
N PHE A 459 6.25 31.33 9.23
CA PHE A 459 5.72 31.73 7.93
C PHE A 459 5.15 30.54 7.13
N ASN A 460 5.86 29.42 7.03
CA ASN A 460 5.38 28.25 6.29
C ASN A 460 4.13 27.62 6.93
N GLU A 461 4.06 27.59 8.26
CA GLU A 461 2.89 27.16 9.00
C GLU A 461 1.69 28.07 8.74
N ILE A 462 1.86 29.39 8.84
CA ILE A 462 0.83 30.39 8.57
C ILE A 462 0.40 30.34 7.10
N TYR A 463 1.36 30.29 6.16
CA TYR A 463 1.12 30.24 4.72
C TYR A 463 0.24 29.06 4.30
N SER A 464 0.43 27.90 4.93
CA SER A 464 -0.32 26.68 4.63
C SER A 464 -1.66 26.58 5.37
N SER A 465 -1.84 27.29 6.49
CA SER A 465 -2.96 27.11 7.42
C SER A 465 -4.34 27.22 6.77
N GLY A 466 -4.54 28.22 5.89
CA GLY A 466 -5.80 28.42 5.16
C GLY A 466 -6.15 27.27 4.22
N MET A 467 -5.17 26.74 3.49
CA MET A 467 -5.37 25.60 2.59
C MET A 467 -5.62 24.31 3.38
N VAL A 468 -4.86 24.07 4.44
CA VAL A 468 -5.04 22.92 5.35
C VAL A 468 -6.44 22.95 5.96
N SER A 469 -6.89 24.12 6.44
CA SER A 469 -8.25 24.29 6.99
C SER A 469 -9.32 23.96 5.95
N LEU A 470 -9.18 24.46 4.71
CA LEU A 470 -10.13 24.18 3.63
C LEU A 470 -10.22 22.68 3.29
N LEU A 471 -9.07 22.02 3.18
CA LEU A 471 -9.02 20.59 2.87
C LEU A 471 -9.54 19.74 4.04
N ASN A 472 -9.30 20.14 5.29
CA ASN A 472 -9.86 19.46 6.46
C ASN A 472 -11.39 19.61 6.55
N LYS A 473 -11.96 20.74 6.11
CA LYS A 473 -13.42 20.86 5.94
C LYS A 473 -13.97 19.89 4.90
N SER A 474 -13.22 19.67 3.80
CA SER A 474 -13.55 18.60 2.84
C SER A 474 -13.50 17.22 3.50
N ASN A 475 -12.44 16.90 4.26
CA ASN A 475 -12.33 15.64 4.98
C ASN A 475 -13.49 15.43 5.98
N ALA A 476 -13.96 16.48 6.66
CA ALA A 476 -15.09 16.40 7.57
C ALA A 476 -16.39 15.95 6.90
N ILE A 477 -16.61 16.32 5.62
CA ILE A 477 -17.77 15.82 4.85
C ILE A 477 -17.67 14.31 4.64
N TYR A 478 -16.48 13.80 4.31
CA TYR A 478 -16.27 12.36 4.18
C TYR A 478 -16.41 11.61 5.50
N GLN A 479 -15.96 12.22 6.60
CA GLN A 479 -16.12 11.66 7.95
C GLN A 479 -17.59 11.54 8.32
N LEU A 480 -18.39 12.57 8.04
CA LEU A 480 -19.84 12.55 8.29
C LEU A 480 -20.55 11.47 7.46
N LEU A 481 -20.18 11.30 6.20
CA LEU A 481 -20.86 10.40 5.25
C LEU A 481 -20.22 9.00 5.17
N GLY A 482 -19.03 8.81 5.71
CA GLY A 482 -18.21 7.61 5.50
C GLY A 482 -18.87 6.32 5.97
N GLN A 483 -19.32 6.28 7.22
CA GLN A 483 -20.01 5.12 7.81
C GLN A 483 -21.42 4.88 7.23
N PRO A 484 -22.28 5.90 7.07
CA PRO A 484 -23.55 5.74 6.36
C PRO A 484 -23.39 5.17 4.94
N MET A 485 -22.42 5.67 4.19
CA MET A 485 -22.12 5.14 2.85
C MET A 485 -21.58 3.70 2.87
N PHE A 486 -20.86 3.33 3.91
CA PHE A 486 -20.39 1.95 4.08
C PHE A 486 -21.56 1.00 4.37
N LEU A 487 -22.47 1.38 5.25
CA LEU A 487 -23.71 0.62 5.49
C LEU A 487 -24.55 0.48 4.22
N LEU A 488 -24.73 1.57 3.46
CA LEU A 488 -25.44 1.53 2.19
C LEU A 488 -24.77 0.57 1.21
N ALA A 489 -23.42 0.54 1.17
CA ALA A 489 -22.67 -0.37 0.30
C ALA A 489 -22.83 -1.85 0.74
N LEU A 490 -22.87 -2.13 2.03
CA LEU A 490 -23.14 -3.48 2.55
C LEU A 490 -24.56 -3.92 2.19
N LEU A 491 -25.57 -3.06 2.34
CA LEU A 491 -26.94 -3.34 1.90
C LEU A 491 -27.00 -3.58 0.39
N ALA A 492 -26.31 -2.76 -0.40
CA ALA A 492 -26.21 -2.94 -1.85
C ALA A 492 -25.56 -4.29 -2.20
N LEU A 493 -24.51 -4.69 -1.49
CA LEU A 493 -23.88 -6.00 -1.66
C LEU A 493 -24.85 -7.14 -1.30
N CYS A 494 -25.62 -7.02 -0.23
CA CYS A 494 -26.66 -8.03 0.12
C CYS A 494 -27.69 -8.18 -1.00
N VAL A 495 -28.19 -7.07 -1.56
CA VAL A 495 -29.11 -7.09 -2.71
C VAL A 495 -28.47 -7.75 -3.93
N LEU A 496 -27.21 -7.39 -4.25
CA LEU A 496 -26.47 -7.98 -5.36
C LEU A 496 -26.26 -9.49 -5.14
N THR A 497 -25.93 -9.91 -3.91
CA THR A 497 -25.76 -11.32 -3.54
C THR A 497 -27.08 -12.10 -3.74
N ALA A 498 -28.20 -11.58 -3.26
CA ALA A 498 -29.51 -12.20 -3.45
C ALA A 498 -29.84 -12.37 -4.94
N ARG A 499 -29.53 -11.38 -5.78
CA ARG A 499 -29.71 -11.45 -7.23
C ARG A 499 -28.82 -12.49 -7.90
N VAL A 500 -27.54 -12.58 -7.48
CA VAL A 500 -26.61 -13.59 -8.00
C VAL A 500 -27.10 -14.99 -7.64
N ILE A 501 -27.51 -15.21 -6.38
CA ILE A 501 -28.06 -16.50 -5.94
C ILE A 501 -29.31 -16.85 -6.77
N HIS A 502 -30.25 -15.93 -6.89
CA HIS A 502 -31.46 -16.12 -7.71
C HIS A 502 -31.11 -16.41 -9.18
N GLY A 503 -30.16 -15.66 -9.75
CA GLY A 503 -29.69 -15.86 -11.12
C GLY A 503 -29.08 -17.24 -11.33
N LEU A 504 -28.24 -17.71 -10.41
CA LEU A 504 -27.60 -19.05 -10.50
C LEU A 504 -28.63 -20.17 -10.51
N PHE A 505 -29.70 -20.08 -9.70
CA PHE A 505 -30.81 -21.05 -9.73
C PHE A 505 -31.57 -21.05 -11.06
N HIS A 506 -31.52 -19.96 -11.84
CA HIS A 506 -32.18 -19.83 -13.14
C HIS A 506 -31.21 -19.88 -14.33
N GLY A 507 -29.93 -20.23 -14.09
CA GLY A 507 -28.90 -20.30 -15.13
C GLY A 507 -28.43 -18.94 -15.66
N ASP A 508 -28.71 -17.83 -14.96
CA ASP A 508 -28.24 -16.47 -15.31
C ASP A 508 -27.04 -16.06 -14.46
N THR A 509 -25.91 -15.80 -15.10
CA THR A 509 -24.63 -15.45 -14.47
C THR A 509 -24.22 -13.99 -14.69
N LYS A 510 -25.14 -13.14 -15.18
CA LYS A 510 -24.82 -11.75 -15.60
C LYS A 510 -24.26 -10.87 -14.48
N ASP A 511 -24.79 -11.03 -13.27
CA ASP A 511 -24.40 -10.22 -12.11
C ASP A 511 -23.20 -10.82 -11.35
N LEU A 512 -22.82 -12.08 -11.63
CA LEU A 512 -21.77 -12.82 -10.91
C LEU A 512 -20.40 -12.13 -10.98
N GLU A 513 -19.99 -11.62 -12.16
CA GLU A 513 -18.74 -10.91 -12.34
C GLU A 513 -18.65 -9.65 -11.46
N LEU A 514 -19.71 -8.86 -11.44
CA LEU A 514 -19.78 -7.63 -10.64
C LEU A 514 -19.76 -7.93 -9.13
N TRP A 515 -20.40 -9.03 -8.75
CA TRP A 515 -20.39 -9.53 -7.37
C TRP A 515 -18.97 -9.98 -6.95
N ILE A 516 -18.27 -10.79 -7.79
CA ILE A 516 -16.90 -11.24 -7.52
C ILE A 516 -15.95 -10.03 -7.38
N LEU A 517 -16.06 -9.03 -8.27
CA LEU A 517 -15.26 -7.81 -8.18
C LEU A 517 -15.52 -7.05 -6.88
N THR A 518 -16.80 -6.89 -6.51
CA THR A 518 -17.19 -6.12 -5.31
C THR A 518 -16.75 -6.84 -4.03
N CYS A 519 -17.01 -8.15 -3.94
CA CYS A 519 -16.54 -8.98 -2.83
C CYS A 519 -15.02 -9.04 -2.75
N GLY A 520 -14.34 -9.16 -3.90
CA GLY A 520 -12.89 -9.22 -3.96
C GLY A 520 -12.21 -7.97 -3.40
N ILE A 521 -12.75 -6.77 -3.70
CA ILE A 521 -12.22 -5.52 -3.15
C ILE A 521 -12.45 -5.45 -1.62
N LEU A 522 -13.64 -5.80 -1.14
CA LEU A 522 -13.92 -5.82 0.29
C LEU A 522 -13.02 -6.82 1.02
N LEU A 523 -12.88 -8.04 0.47
CA LEU A 523 -12.02 -9.05 1.05
C LEU A 523 -10.54 -8.60 1.05
N SER A 524 -10.08 -7.93 0.00
CA SER A 524 -8.73 -7.35 -0.05
C SER A 524 -8.52 -6.31 1.06
N ALA A 525 -9.53 -5.49 1.36
CA ALA A 525 -9.48 -4.53 2.46
C ALA A 525 -9.36 -5.24 3.82
N VAL A 526 -10.15 -6.31 4.02
CA VAL A 526 -10.10 -7.13 5.26
C VAL A 526 -8.74 -7.83 5.38
N LEU A 527 -8.25 -8.46 4.31
CA LEU A 527 -6.95 -9.15 4.31
C LEU A 527 -5.79 -8.19 4.59
N LEU A 528 -5.79 -7.01 3.97
CA LEU A 528 -4.75 -6.01 4.24
C LEU A 528 -4.80 -5.53 5.70
N ARG A 529 -5.98 -5.22 6.24
CA ARG A 529 -6.08 -4.78 7.64
C ARG A 529 -5.72 -5.90 8.63
N PHE A 530 -6.13 -7.13 8.33
CA PHE A 530 -5.76 -8.30 9.12
C PHE A 530 -4.24 -8.52 9.11
N GLY A 531 -3.59 -8.47 7.93
CA GLY A 531 -2.13 -8.54 7.81
C GLY A 531 -1.41 -7.42 8.57
N CYS A 532 -1.93 -6.18 8.53
CA CYS A 532 -1.43 -5.11 9.39
C CYS A 532 -1.59 -5.45 10.88
N GLY A 533 -2.71 -6.04 11.28
CA GLY A 533 -2.94 -6.48 12.66
C GLY A 533 -1.96 -7.55 13.15
N LEU A 534 -1.63 -8.51 12.29
CA LEU A 534 -0.61 -9.52 12.57
C LEU A 534 0.77 -8.90 12.84
N PHE A 535 1.16 -7.91 12.02
CA PHE A 535 2.46 -7.25 12.14
C PHE A 535 2.50 -6.25 13.32
N THR A 536 1.40 -5.54 13.59
CA THR A 536 1.38 -4.43 14.57
C THR A 536 0.83 -4.86 15.95
N ALA A 537 0.64 -6.15 16.21
CA ALA A 537 0.10 -6.64 17.47
C ALA A 537 0.95 -6.23 18.69
N TRP A 538 2.25 -5.99 18.50
CA TRP A 538 3.19 -5.56 19.55
C TRP A 538 3.22 -4.03 19.78
N PHE A 539 2.48 -3.25 18.98
CA PHE A 539 2.39 -1.81 19.19
C PHE A 539 1.46 -1.49 20.36
N SER A 540 1.84 -0.50 21.16
CA SER A 540 1.01 -0.01 22.26
C SER A 540 -0.34 0.55 21.74
N GLU A 541 -1.35 0.59 22.63
CA GLU A 541 -2.69 1.11 22.30
C GLU A 541 -2.65 2.56 21.78
N ASP A 542 -1.74 3.38 22.29
CA ASP A 542 -1.55 4.77 21.86
C ASP A 542 -1.16 4.88 20.37
N MET A 543 -0.59 3.82 19.80
CA MET A 543 -0.20 3.75 18.39
C MET A 543 -1.33 3.37 17.43
N GLN A 544 -2.55 3.10 17.92
CA GLN A 544 -3.67 2.66 17.06
C GLN A 544 -4.02 3.64 15.95
N LYS A 545 -3.95 4.95 16.22
CA LYS A 545 -4.14 5.98 15.21
C LYS A 545 -3.07 5.90 14.12
N PHE A 546 -1.83 5.69 14.50
CA PHE A 546 -0.71 5.50 13.57
C PHE A 546 -0.89 4.20 12.77
N ILE A 547 -1.26 3.10 13.41
CA ILE A 547 -1.52 1.82 12.75
C ILE A 547 -2.62 1.96 11.70
N ASN A 548 -3.74 2.57 12.04
CA ASN A 548 -4.87 2.73 11.15
C ASN A 548 -4.56 3.65 9.96
N SER A 549 -4.01 4.84 10.21
CA SER A 549 -3.76 5.80 9.13
C SER A 549 -2.53 5.44 8.29
N PHE A 550 -1.45 4.97 8.91
CA PHE A 550 -0.17 4.74 8.23
C PHE A 550 -0.07 3.34 7.61
N TYR A 551 -0.04 2.28 8.42
CA TYR A 551 0.10 0.91 7.89
C TYR A 551 -1.09 0.47 7.06
N SER A 552 -2.31 0.86 7.47
CA SER A 552 -3.55 0.49 6.78
C SER A 552 -4.00 1.51 5.72
N CYS A 553 -3.14 2.41 5.23
CA CYS A 553 -3.53 3.47 4.29
C CYS A 553 -4.16 2.94 2.99
N GLY A 554 -3.77 1.76 2.51
CA GLY A 554 -4.39 1.10 1.37
C GLY A 554 -5.83 0.65 1.61
N VAL A 555 -6.18 0.33 2.88
CA VAL A 555 -7.54 -0.11 3.25
C VAL A 555 -8.57 1.00 3.01
N TYR A 556 -8.23 2.26 3.28
CA TYR A 556 -9.12 3.41 3.04
C TYR A 556 -9.58 3.48 1.59
N ILE A 557 -8.65 3.34 0.66
CA ILE A 557 -8.94 3.37 -0.78
C ILE A 557 -9.76 2.15 -1.20
N LEU A 558 -9.44 0.96 -0.70
CA LEU A 558 -10.20 -0.25 -1.00
C LEU A 558 -11.64 -0.14 -0.51
N LEU A 559 -11.86 0.33 0.72
CA LEU A 559 -13.21 0.56 1.24
C LEU A 559 -13.94 1.67 0.48
N GLN A 560 -13.25 2.70 0.02
CA GLN A 560 -13.82 3.74 -0.82
C GLN A 560 -14.25 3.18 -2.19
N MET A 561 -13.39 2.39 -2.84
CA MET A 561 -13.72 1.70 -4.09
C MET A 561 -14.89 0.73 -3.90
N PHE A 562 -14.88 -0.05 -2.82
CA PHE A 562 -15.98 -0.95 -2.46
C PHE A 562 -17.30 -0.20 -2.32
N LYS A 563 -17.33 0.89 -1.53
CA LYS A 563 -18.54 1.71 -1.33
C LYS A 563 -19.14 2.16 -2.66
N TYR A 564 -18.32 2.65 -3.57
CA TYR A 564 -18.81 3.15 -4.85
C TYR A 564 -19.18 2.02 -5.82
N LEU A 565 -18.36 0.98 -5.90
CA LEU A 565 -18.61 -0.14 -6.80
C LEU A 565 -19.88 -0.89 -6.40
N ALA A 566 -20.10 -1.18 -5.12
CA ALA A 566 -21.30 -1.86 -4.63
C ALA A 566 -22.57 -1.12 -5.02
N VAL A 567 -22.62 0.20 -4.80
CA VAL A 567 -23.78 1.03 -5.15
C VAL A 567 -23.99 1.09 -6.67
N ILE A 568 -22.92 1.31 -7.44
CA ILE A 568 -22.98 1.40 -8.91
C ILE A 568 -23.44 0.08 -9.52
N THR A 569 -22.88 -1.05 -9.08
CA THR A 569 -23.19 -2.39 -9.62
C THR A 569 -24.63 -2.78 -9.31
N THR A 570 -25.08 -2.55 -8.07
CA THR A 570 -26.47 -2.82 -7.68
C THR A 570 -27.44 -1.92 -8.44
N ALA A 571 -27.15 -0.63 -8.58
CA ALA A 571 -28.00 0.27 -9.37
C ALA A 571 -28.06 -0.15 -10.85
N ALA A 572 -26.95 -0.59 -11.44
CA ALA A 572 -26.89 -1.08 -12.81
C ALA A 572 -27.70 -2.38 -12.98
N SER A 573 -27.64 -3.30 -12.01
CA SER A 573 -28.38 -4.57 -12.05
C SER A 573 -29.90 -4.37 -11.89
N LEU A 574 -30.35 -3.32 -11.21
CA LEU A 574 -31.76 -3.00 -11.00
C LEU A 574 -32.41 -2.21 -12.15
N GLN A 575 -31.62 -1.62 -13.06
CA GLN A 575 -32.14 -0.81 -14.17
C GLN A 575 -33.19 -1.52 -15.07
N PRO A 576 -33.04 -2.81 -15.46
CA PRO A 576 -34.05 -3.50 -16.27
C PRO A 576 -35.41 -3.60 -15.56
N ILE A 577 -35.40 -3.95 -14.27
CA ILE A 577 -36.62 -4.09 -13.45
C ILE A 577 -37.33 -2.74 -13.35
N ARG A 578 -36.59 -1.67 -13.11
CA ARG A 578 -37.14 -0.31 -13.02
C ARG A 578 -37.79 0.11 -14.34
N LYS A 579 -37.16 -0.18 -15.50
CA LYS A 579 -37.75 0.13 -16.81
C LYS A 579 -39.07 -0.64 -17.01
N GLN A 580 -39.11 -1.91 -16.68
CA GLN A 580 -40.31 -2.75 -16.82
C GLN A 580 -41.42 -2.27 -15.89
N TYR A 581 -41.12 -1.93 -14.63
CA TYR A 581 -42.08 -1.37 -13.69
C TYR A 581 -42.72 -0.07 -14.18
N PHE A 582 -41.92 0.88 -14.68
CA PHE A 582 -42.42 2.14 -15.23
C PHE A 582 -43.20 1.95 -16.53
N GLN A 583 -42.85 0.97 -17.37
CA GLN A 583 -43.64 0.62 -18.54
C GLN A 583 -45.00 0.05 -18.14
N ASN A 584 -45.03 -0.88 -17.20
CA ASN A 584 -46.29 -1.47 -16.70
C ASN A 584 -47.16 -0.41 -16.02
N PHE A 585 -46.58 0.46 -15.20
CA PHE A 585 -47.31 1.58 -14.57
C PHE A 585 -47.90 2.54 -15.60
N ARG A 586 -47.17 2.84 -16.66
CA ARG A 586 -47.62 3.71 -17.74
C ARG A 586 -48.73 3.08 -18.57
N ASN A 587 -48.67 1.77 -18.77
CA ASN A 587 -49.70 1.02 -19.47
C ASN A 587 -50.98 0.92 -18.62
N SER A 588 -50.88 0.66 -17.30
CA SER A 588 -52.02 0.61 -16.40
C SER A 588 -52.72 1.97 -16.18
N HIS A 589 -52.03 3.10 -16.39
CA HIS A 589 -52.63 4.42 -16.39
C HIS A 589 -53.36 4.72 -17.71
N LYS A 590 -52.84 4.25 -18.85
CA LYS A 590 -53.54 4.38 -20.14
C LYS A 590 -54.82 3.58 -20.21
N GLU A 591 -54.82 2.35 -19.67
CA GLU A 591 -56.03 1.49 -19.58
C GLU A 591 -57.10 2.05 -18.64
N LYS A 592 -56.79 3.03 -17.78
CA LYS A 592 -57.74 3.70 -16.89
C LYS A 592 -58.26 5.03 -17.47
N GLU A 593 -57.62 5.56 -18.51
CA GLU A 593 -58.02 6.77 -19.21
C GLU A 593 -58.81 6.45 -20.51
N GLU A 594 -58.82 5.19 -21.00
CA GLU A 594 -59.76 4.62 -21.98
C GLU A 594 -60.94 3.98 -21.27
#